data_43f109cee0f613ae1ed5b87752924799
#
_entry.id   43f109cee0f613ae1ed5b87752924799
#
_cell.length_a   1.000
_cell.length_b   1.000
_cell.length_c   1.000
_cell.angle_alpha   90.00
_cell.angle_beta   90.00
_cell.angle_gamma   90.00
#
_symmetry.space_group_name_H-M   'P 1'
#
loop_
_entity.id
_entity.type
_entity.pdbx_description
1 polymer ?
#
loop_
_entity_poly.entity_id
_entity_poly.type
_entity_poly.pdbx_seq_one_letter_code
_entity_poly.pdbx_strand_id
1 'polypeptide(L)'
;MLTTFGSRARIGTLAFDFFPGPTSRFDLGNALVVDLLSGTLESVTDVALFGGANALAVESAAGQWEIVQAGAAELIAPGRYRLTRLLRGQRGTEHAMGNPAPSGARVVVLDATLAPLPIAEADLGLPWNWRIGPAARAVSDASYAALGFAPSGRGLVPFAPVHAEQPWRTARNTGDLTIRWTRRSRALVADAWEQVEVPLAEDLESYDVQILDGAAIKRTLTSSTTSVLYAAAQQTTDWGAPLGPGQTLAIRIFQLSNRLGRGTPAAVTLQF
;
A
#
# COMPACT_ATOMS: atom_id res chain seq x y z
N MET A 1 -26.36 9.69 9.79
CA MET A 1 -26.25 9.94 8.35
C MET A 1 -27.00 8.85 7.60
N LEU A 2 -27.75 9.16 6.56
CA LEU A 2 -28.47 8.20 5.70
C LEU A 2 -27.98 8.38 4.27
N THR A 3 -27.54 7.27 3.66
CA THR A 3 -27.12 7.23 2.26
C THR A 3 -27.79 6.05 1.58
N THR A 4 -28.27 6.23 0.36
CA THR A 4 -28.85 5.16 -0.46
C THR A 4 -27.94 4.87 -1.64
N PHE A 5 -27.79 3.57 -1.96
CA PHE A 5 -26.99 3.11 -3.12
C PHE A 5 -27.93 2.72 -4.24
N GLY A 6 -27.75 3.31 -5.41
CA GLY A 6 -28.60 3.08 -6.58
C GLY A 6 -28.19 1.88 -7.43
N SER A 7 -26.98 1.37 -7.24
CA SER A 7 -26.43 0.25 -8.02
C SER A 7 -25.73 -0.78 -7.11
N ARG A 8 -25.63 -2.01 -7.61
CA ARG A 8 -24.86 -3.06 -6.94
C ARG A 8 -23.36 -2.86 -7.23
N ALA A 9 -22.52 -2.94 -6.20
CA ALA A 9 -21.07 -3.01 -6.38
C ALA A 9 -20.68 -4.28 -7.15
N ARG A 10 -19.66 -4.17 -7.99
CA ARG A 10 -19.07 -5.32 -8.65
C ARG A 10 -18.10 -5.98 -7.67
N ILE A 11 -18.49 -7.13 -7.17
CA ILE A 11 -17.72 -7.89 -6.19
C ILE A 11 -17.57 -9.34 -6.65
N GLY A 12 -16.57 -10.01 -6.13
CA GLY A 12 -16.30 -11.41 -6.43
C GLY A 12 -15.30 -12.01 -5.46
N THR A 13 -14.76 -13.14 -5.84
CA THR A 13 -13.72 -13.84 -5.07
C THR A 13 -12.59 -14.29 -5.99
N LEU A 14 -11.40 -14.51 -5.44
CA LEU A 14 -10.31 -15.16 -6.16
C LEU A 14 -10.67 -16.61 -6.46
N ALA A 15 -10.53 -17.01 -7.73
CA ALA A 15 -10.70 -18.40 -8.13
C ALA A 15 -9.51 -19.27 -7.74
N PHE A 16 -8.31 -18.69 -7.67
CA PHE A 16 -7.04 -19.34 -7.33
C PHE A 16 -6.22 -18.45 -6.42
N ASP A 17 -5.20 -19.02 -5.78
CA ASP A 17 -4.21 -18.28 -5.02
C ASP A 17 -3.52 -17.23 -5.89
N PHE A 18 -3.35 -16.02 -5.34
CA PHE A 18 -2.73 -14.91 -6.02
C PHE A 18 -1.41 -14.54 -5.34
N PHE A 19 -0.31 -14.82 -6.03
CA PHE A 19 1.04 -14.69 -5.52
C PHE A 19 1.58 -13.26 -5.62
N PRO A 20 2.60 -12.89 -4.82
CA PRO A 20 3.23 -11.58 -4.91
C PRO A 20 3.90 -11.36 -6.27
N GLY A 21 4.01 -10.10 -6.66
CA GLY A 21 4.59 -9.69 -7.93
C GLY A 21 5.33 -8.35 -7.83
N PRO A 22 5.96 -7.89 -8.92
CA PRO A 22 6.70 -6.64 -8.94
C PRO A 22 5.77 -5.42 -8.79
N THR A 23 6.20 -4.41 -8.04
CA THR A 23 5.42 -3.19 -7.77
C THR A 23 5.82 -1.99 -8.63
N SER A 24 7.00 -2.03 -9.28
CA SER A 24 7.58 -0.90 -10.05
C SER A 24 7.48 -1.07 -11.57
N ARG A 25 6.82 -2.12 -12.03
CA ARG A 25 6.66 -2.48 -13.45
C ARG A 25 5.42 -3.33 -13.62
N PHE A 26 5.03 -3.61 -14.86
CA PHE A 26 3.98 -4.59 -15.14
C PHE A 26 4.35 -5.97 -14.59
N ASP A 27 3.44 -6.55 -13.85
CA ASP A 27 3.46 -7.97 -13.52
C ASP A 27 2.86 -8.75 -14.72
N LEU A 28 3.75 -9.37 -15.47
CA LEU A 28 3.42 -10.21 -16.63
C LEU A 28 3.45 -11.70 -16.28
N GLY A 29 3.95 -12.05 -15.11
CA GLY A 29 4.11 -13.44 -14.67
C GLY A 29 2.88 -13.99 -13.96
N ASN A 30 2.12 -13.15 -13.26
CA ASN A 30 0.92 -13.54 -12.55
C ASN A 30 -0.35 -13.23 -13.36
N ALA A 31 -1.40 -14.00 -13.09
CA ALA A 31 -2.76 -13.72 -13.51
C ALA A 31 -3.68 -13.66 -12.28
N LEU A 32 -4.52 -12.64 -12.22
CA LEU A 32 -5.58 -12.52 -11.23
C LEU A 32 -6.85 -13.15 -11.81
N VAL A 33 -7.28 -14.29 -11.29
CA VAL A 33 -8.51 -14.96 -11.75
C VAL A 33 -9.61 -14.72 -10.74
N VAL A 34 -10.71 -14.09 -11.21
CA VAL A 34 -11.79 -13.61 -10.36
C VAL A 34 -13.11 -14.22 -10.82
N ASP A 35 -13.87 -14.76 -9.87
CA ASP A 35 -15.29 -15.12 -10.04
C ASP A 35 -16.14 -13.92 -9.61
N LEU A 36 -16.70 -13.17 -10.57
CA LEU A 36 -17.60 -12.07 -10.30
C LEU A 36 -19.01 -12.56 -10.01
N LEU A 37 -19.64 -12.00 -8.99
CA LEU A 37 -21.06 -12.24 -8.69
C LEU A 37 -22.00 -11.48 -9.65
N SER A 38 -21.55 -10.35 -10.19
CA SER A 38 -22.29 -9.54 -11.15
C SER A 38 -21.40 -8.55 -11.89
N GLY A 39 -21.85 -8.13 -13.08
CA GLY A 39 -21.15 -7.19 -13.93
C GLY A 39 -20.11 -7.84 -14.85
N THR A 40 -19.36 -7.03 -15.55
CA THR A 40 -18.33 -7.43 -16.51
C THR A 40 -17.02 -6.70 -16.28
N LEU A 41 -15.92 -7.28 -16.73
CA LEU A 41 -14.61 -6.65 -16.81
C LEU A 41 -14.15 -6.62 -18.27
N GLU A 42 -13.51 -5.56 -18.68
CA GLU A 42 -13.03 -5.35 -20.03
C GLU A 42 -11.55 -4.95 -20.02
N SER A 43 -10.86 -5.26 -21.11
CA SER A 43 -9.48 -4.78 -21.31
C SER A 43 -9.49 -3.27 -21.53
N VAL A 44 -8.44 -2.60 -21.08
CA VAL A 44 -8.26 -1.15 -21.22
C VAL A 44 -6.93 -0.82 -21.87
N THR A 45 -6.86 0.36 -22.51
CA THR A 45 -5.59 0.89 -23.04
C THR A 45 -4.64 1.29 -21.91
N ASP A 46 -3.35 1.39 -22.22
CA ASP A 46 -2.35 1.83 -21.24
C ASP A 46 -2.64 3.25 -20.71
N VAL A 47 -3.09 4.14 -21.58
CA VAL A 47 -3.47 5.50 -21.17
C VAL A 47 -4.61 5.46 -20.13
N ALA A 48 -5.65 4.66 -20.36
CA ALA A 48 -6.72 4.51 -19.41
C ALA A 48 -6.25 3.82 -18.12
N LEU A 49 -5.40 2.79 -18.22
CA LEU A 49 -4.83 2.09 -17.09
C LEU A 49 -4.01 3.02 -16.19
N PHE A 50 -3.12 3.83 -16.78
CA PHE A 50 -2.35 4.84 -16.04
C PHE A 50 -3.24 5.97 -15.49
N GLY A 51 -4.40 6.23 -16.12
CA GLY A 51 -5.43 7.09 -15.59
C GLY A 51 -6.25 6.50 -14.42
N GLY A 52 -5.94 5.28 -13.98
CA GLY A 52 -6.59 4.65 -12.83
C GLY A 52 -7.72 3.66 -13.19
N ALA A 53 -7.92 3.35 -14.46
CA ALA A 53 -8.94 2.38 -14.88
C ALA A 53 -8.65 0.96 -14.39
N ASN A 54 -9.69 0.12 -14.34
CA ASN A 54 -9.62 -1.30 -13.94
C ASN A 54 -8.91 -1.54 -12.61
N ALA A 55 -9.15 -0.70 -11.63
CA ALA A 55 -8.65 -0.89 -10.28
C ALA A 55 -9.55 -1.87 -9.52
N LEU A 56 -8.94 -2.82 -8.84
CA LEU A 56 -9.57 -3.80 -7.97
C LEU A 56 -8.90 -3.79 -6.60
N ALA A 57 -9.67 -3.93 -5.53
CA ALA A 57 -9.14 -4.23 -4.21
C ALA A 57 -9.24 -5.74 -3.97
N VAL A 58 -8.11 -6.37 -3.65
CA VAL A 58 -7.98 -7.80 -3.36
C VAL A 58 -7.64 -7.96 -1.89
N GLU A 59 -8.45 -8.70 -1.15
CA GLU A 59 -8.20 -8.99 0.26
C GLU A 59 -7.14 -10.08 0.38
N SER A 60 -5.99 -9.75 0.98
CA SER A 60 -4.91 -10.72 1.19
C SER A 60 -4.96 -11.39 2.57
N ALA A 61 -5.50 -10.67 3.55
CA ALA A 61 -5.81 -11.13 4.90
C ALA A 61 -6.92 -10.25 5.48
N ALA A 62 -7.50 -10.63 6.58
CA ALA A 62 -8.61 -9.89 7.20
C ALA A 62 -8.26 -8.40 7.42
N GLY A 63 -8.94 -7.52 6.69
CA GLY A 63 -8.71 -6.08 6.71
C GLY A 63 -7.46 -5.60 5.97
N GLN A 64 -6.74 -6.47 5.25
CA GLN A 64 -5.61 -6.12 4.40
C GLN A 64 -6.04 -6.17 2.93
N TRP A 65 -5.90 -5.08 2.20
CA TRP A 65 -6.37 -4.95 0.84
C TRP A 65 -5.26 -4.41 -0.07
N GLU A 66 -4.86 -5.22 -1.05
CA GLU A 66 -4.00 -4.76 -2.14
C GLU A 66 -4.84 -4.12 -3.23
N ILE A 67 -4.44 -2.95 -3.75
CA ILE A 67 -5.02 -2.37 -4.95
C ILE A 67 -4.20 -2.81 -6.16
N VAL A 68 -4.87 -3.48 -7.09
CA VAL A 68 -4.32 -4.01 -8.34
C VAL A 68 -5.06 -3.38 -9.51
N GLN A 69 -4.35 -3.01 -10.57
CA GLN A 69 -4.98 -2.65 -11.84
C GLN A 69 -4.66 -3.70 -12.91
N ALA A 70 -5.60 -3.96 -13.80
CA ALA A 70 -5.46 -4.94 -14.88
C ALA A 70 -5.61 -4.30 -16.25
N GLY A 71 -4.61 -4.45 -17.12
CA GLY A 71 -4.65 -3.96 -18.50
C GLY A 71 -5.46 -4.85 -19.43
N ALA A 72 -5.46 -6.15 -19.19
CA ALA A 72 -6.21 -7.11 -19.99
C ALA A 72 -7.18 -7.93 -19.14
N ALA A 73 -8.37 -8.16 -19.66
CA ALA A 73 -9.42 -8.96 -19.05
C ALA A 73 -10.01 -9.92 -20.09
N GLU A 74 -9.98 -11.20 -19.79
CA GLU A 74 -10.49 -12.29 -20.63
C GLU A 74 -11.58 -13.04 -19.87
N LEU A 75 -12.76 -13.19 -20.47
CA LEU A 75 -13.85 -14.02 -19.93
C LEU A 75 -13.52 -15.48 -20.27
N ILE A 76 -13.14 -16.27 -19.27
CA ILE A 76 -12.74 -17.68 -19.47
C ILE A 76 -13.83 -18.71 -19.11
N ALA A 77 -14.84 -18.28 -18.33
CA ALA A 77 -16.05 -19.04 -18.02
C ALA A 77 -17.17 -18.06 -17.60
N PRO A 78 -18.43 -18.47 -17.50
CA PRO A 78 -19.51 -17.59 -17.05
C PRO A 78 -19.17 -16.92 -15.70
N GLY A 79 -19.04 -15.59 -15.71
CA GLY A 79 -18.66 -14.77 -14.54
C GLY A 79 -17.19 -14.87 -14.13
N ARG A 80 -16.38 -15.74 -14.76
CA ARG A 80 -14.96 -15.91 -14.43
C ARG A 80 -14.06 -15.18 -15.41
N TYR A 81 -13.27 -14.26 -14.88
CA TYR A 81 -12.33 -13.44 -15.64
C TYR A 81 -10.89 -13.77 -15.27
N ARG A 82 -10.05 -13.86 -16.30
CA ARG A 82 -8.59 -13.89 -16.18
C ARG A 82 -8.05 -12.52 -16.48
N LEU A 83 -7.43 -11.90 -15.50
CA LEU A 83 -6.85 -10.56 -15.60
C LEU A 83 -5.34 -10.68 -15.66
N THR A 84 -4.73 -9.99 -16.63
CA THR A 84 -3.27 -9.99 -16.88
C THR A 84 -2.76 -8.58 -17.13
N ARG A 85 -1.44 -8.44 -17.31
CA ARG A 85 -0.78 -7.12 -17.37
C ARG A 85 -1.13 -6.28 -16.16
N LEU A 86 -0.73 -6.76 -14.99
CA LEU A 86 -1.15 -6.19 -13.72
C LEU A 86 -0.19 -5.07 -13.29
N LEU A 87 -0.73 -4.04 -12.67
CA LEU A 87 0.01 -3.08 -11.85
C LEU A 87 -0.32 -3.38 -10.39
N ARG A 88 0.68 -3.81 -9.63
CA ARG A 88 0.55 -4.32 -8.27
C ARG A 88 0.77 -3.21 -7.22
N GLY A 89 0.22 -3.42 -6.04
CA GLY A 89 0.45 -2.54 -4.88
C GLY A 89 0.11 -1.08 -5.13
N GLN A 90 -0.90 -0.78 -5.94
CA GLN A 90 -1.24 0.59 -6.31
C GLN A 90 -1.66 1.42 -5.09
N ARG A 91 -1.46 2.73 -5.15
CA ARG A 91 -1.78 3.68 -4.07
C ARG A 91 -1.11 3.36 -2.73
N GLY A 92 0.10 2.79 -2.76
CA GLY A 92 0.88 2.48 -1.56
C GLY A 92 0.44 1.24 -0.79
N THR A 93 -0.29 0.32 -1.45
CA THR A 93 -0.78 -0.92 -0.84
C THR A 93 0.15 -2.12 -1.01
N GLU A 94 1.41 -1.92 -1.38
CA GLU A 94 2.42 -2.97 -1.55
C GLU A 94 2.56 -3.85 -0.29
N HIS A 95 2.44 -3.24 0.87
CA HIS A 95 2.53 -3.92 2.16
C HIS A 95 1.36 -4.87 2.43
N ALA A 96 0.25 -4.71 1.70
CA ALA A 96 -0.94 -5.56 1.79
C ALA A 96 -0.94 -6.68 0.74
N MET A 97 0.12 -6.82 -0.05
CA MET A 97 0.27 -7.91 -1.02
C MET A 97 0.36 -9.25 -0.29
N GLY A 98 -0.53 -10.18 -0.62
CA GLY A 98 -0.54 -11.53 -0.02
C GLY A 98 0.59 -12.42 -0.54
N ASN A 99 0.99 -13.41 0.24
CA ASN A 99 2.00 -14.41 -0.15
C ASN A 99 1.54 -15.84 0.19
N PRO A 100 0.59 -16.42 -0.53
CA PRO A 100 -0.34 -15.77 -1.48
C PRO A 100 -1.53 -15.09 -0.80
N ALA A 101 -2.29 -14.26 -1.54
CA ALA A 101 -3.68 -14.01 -1.21
C ALA A 101 -4.47 -15.28 -1.57
N PRO A 102 -5.22 -15.88 -0.63
CA PRO A 102 -5.77 -17.22 -0.83
C PRO A 102 -6.96 -17.24 -1.80
N SER A 103 -7.16 -18.36 -2.48
CA SER A 103 -8.40 -18.64 -3.20
C SER A 103 -9.61 -18.43 -2.29
N GLY A 104 -10.69 -17.87 -2.84
CA GLY A 104 -11.88 -17.46 -2.07
C GLY A 104 -11.77 -16.08 -1.41
N ALA A 105 -10.59 -15.44 -1.40
CA ALA A 105 -10.44 -14.08 -0.90
C ALA A 105 -11.32 -13.10 -1.68
N ARG A 106 -11.84 -12.09 -0.98
CA ARG A 106 -12.78 -11.12 -1.55
C ARG A 106 -12.08 -10.19 -2.54
N VAL A 107 -12.79 -9.89 -3.62
CA VAL A 107 -12.38 -8.92 -4.63
C VAL A 107 -13.48 -7.90 -4.83
N VAL A 108 -13.10 -6.61 -4.87
CA VAL A 108 -14.02 -5.49 -5.11
C VAL A 108 -13.48 -4.67 -6.27
N VAL A 109 -14.30 -4.45 -7.30
CA VAL A 109 -13.94 -3.56 -8.40
C VAL A 109 -14.14 -2.11 -7.94
N LEU A 110 -13.11 -1.29 -8.05
CA LEU A 110 -13.10 0.11 -7.59
C LEU A 110 -13.57 1.03 -8.72
N ASP A 111 -14.86 1.17 -8.88
CA ASP A 111 -15.49 1.96 -9.93
C ASP A 111 -16.64 2.84 -9.42
N ALA A 112 -17.35 3.47 -10.34
CA ALA A 112 -18.47 4.38 -10.03
C ALA A 112 -19.67 3.69 -9.36
N THR A 113 -19.70 2.36 -9.27
CA THR A 113 -20.75 1.64 -8.53
C THR A 113 -20.55 1.70 -7.02
N LEU A 114 -19.34 2.06 -6.58
CA LEU A 114 -19.03 2.31 -5.17
C LEU A 114 -19.33 3.76 -4.80
N ALA A 115 -20.05 3.95 -3.72
CA ALA A 115 -20.23 5.29 -3.17
C ALA A 115 -19.26 5.52 -2.01
N PRO A 116 -18.50 6.63 -2.01
CA PRO A 116 -17.64 6.97 -0.89
C PRO A 116 -18.50 7.25 0.36
N LEU A 117 -18.08 6.73 1.49
CA LEU A 117 -18.68 7.10 2.77
C LEU A 117 -18.15 8.48 3.16
N PRO A 118 -19.00 9.42 3.57
CA PRO A 118 -18.59 10.74 4.00
C PRO A 118 -18.03 10.69 5.43
N ILE A 119 -16.81 10.21 5.55
CA ILE A 119 -16.04 10.11 6.79
C ILE A 119 -15.10 11.32 6.84
N ALA A 120 -15.25 12.16 7.87
CA ALA A 120 -14.34 13.28 8.08
C ALA A 120 -13.00 12.78 8.67
N GLU A 121 -11.95 13.56 8.54
CA GLU A 121 -10.64 13.23 9.11
C GLU A 121 -10.70 13.13 10.65
N ALA A 122 -11.54 13.95 11.28
CA ALA A 122 -11.78 13.89 12.72
C ALA A 122 -12.44 12.56 13.19
N ASP A 123 -13.02 11.80 12.25
CA ASP A 123 -13.65 10.51 12.55
C ASP A 123 -12.68 9.33 12.45
N LEU A 124 -11.44 9.57 12.01
CA LEU A 124 -10.44 8.53 11.89
C LEU A 124 -10.13 7.90 13.27
N GLY A 125 -10.12 6.59 13.31
CA GLY A 125 -9.91 5.81 14.52
C GLY A 125 -11.13 5.72 15.44
N LEU A 126 -12.21 6.47 15.19
CA LEU A 126 -13.43 6.38 15.96
C LEU A 126 -14.31 5.20 15.52
N PRO A 127 -14.78 4.33 16.42
CA PRO A 127 -15.65 3.22 16.07
C PRO A 127 -17.05 3.73 15.72
N TRP A 128 -17.46 3.51 14.49
CA TRP A 128 -18.80 3.81 14.00
C TRP A 128 -19.66 2.56 13.95
N ASN A 129 -20.94 2.70 14.32
CA ASN A 129 -21.95 1.65 14.17
C ASN A 129 -22.75 1.89 12.90
N TRP A 130 -22.56 1.04 11.92
CA TRP A 130 -23.25 1.09 10.64
C TRP A 130 -24.46 0.18 10.64
N ARG A 131 -25.54 0.63 10.03
CA ARG A 131 -26.73 -0.15 9.75
C ARG A 131 -26.95 -0.17 8.24
N ILE A 132 -26.91 -1.35 7.65
CA ILE A 132 -27.02 -1.55 6.19
C ILE A 132 -28.23 -2.43 5.91
N GLY A 133 -29.18 -1.93 5.13
CA GLY A 133 -30.40 -2.65 4.86
C GLY A 133 -31.27 -1.99 3.78
N PRO A 134 -32.46 -2.54 3.50
CA PRO A 134 -33.36 -2.04 2.47
C PRO A 134 -33.89 -0.64 2.79
N ALA A 135 -33.73 0.31 1.84
CA ALA A 135 -34.16 1.69 2.02
C ALA A 135 -35.68 1.85 2.32
N ALA A 136 -36.49 0.87 1.92
CA ALA A 136 -37.93 0.87 2.17
C ALA A 136 -38.33 0.38 3.57
N ARG A 137 -37.38 0.00 4.43
CA ARG A 137 -37.62 -0.49 5.78
C ARG A 137 -37.09 0.48 6.83
N ALA A 138 -37.63 0.42 8.01
CA ALA A 138 -37.09 1.18 9.15
C ALA A 138 -35.70 0.65 9.53
N VAL A 139 -34.83 1.54 10.00
CA VAL A 139 -33.45 1.18 10.41
C VAL A 139 -33.41 0.15 11.56
N SER A 140 -34.50 0.03 12.34
CA SER A 140 -34.68 -0.98 13.38
C SER A 140 -35.17 -2.34 12.87
N ASP A 141 -35.53 -2.47 11.58
CA ASP A 141 -36.00 -3.70 10.99
C ASP A 141 -34.91 -4.79 11.03
N ALA A 142 -35.31 -6.04 11.26
CA ALA A 142 -34.41 -7.19 11.37
C ALA A 142 -33.61 -7.49 10.09
N SER A 143 -34.04 -6.95 8.93
CA SER A 143 -33.31 -7.06 7.67
C SER A 143 -32.05 -6.16 7.59
N TYR A 144 -31.86 -5.26 8.57
CA TYR A 144 -30.66 -4.45 8.64
C TYR A 144 -29.50 -5.19 9.31
N ALA A 145 -28.41 -5.36 8.59
CA ALA A 145 -27.14 -5.82 9.15
C ALA A 145 -26.47 -4.70 9.97
N ALA A 146 -25.98 -5.04 11.15
CA ALA A 146 -25.18 -4.14 11.97
C ALA A 146 -23.70 -4.45 11.79
N LEU A 147 -22.88 -3.42 11.58
CA LEU A 147 -21.43 -3.53 11.41
C LEU A 147 -20.72 -2.45 12.22
N GLY A 148 -19.76 -2.84 13.05
CA GLY A 148 -18.82 -1.92 13.68
C GLY A 148 -17.59 -1.73 12.79
N PHE A 149 -17.21 -0.48 12.53
CA PHE A 149 -16.04 -0.17 11.72
C PHE A 149 -15.42 1.15 12.16
N ALA A 150 -14.10 1.16 12.40
CA ALA A 150 -13.30 2.34 12.67
C ALA A 150 -12.44 2.66 11.43
N PRO A 151 -12.67 3.80 10.74
CA PRO A 151 -11.89 4.17 9.57
C PRO A 151 -10.45 4.47 9.98
N SER A 152 -9.48 3.91 9.28
CA SER A 152 -8.06 4.01 9.62
C SER A 152 -7.28 5.06 8.80
N GLY A 153 -7.91 5.69 7.82
CA GLY A 153 -7.25 6.67 6.96
C GLY A 153 -6.07 6.14 6.14
N ARG A 154 -6.04 4.84 5.85
CA ARG A 154 -4.91 4.18 5.14
C ARG A 154 -4.51 4.85 3.82
N GLY A 155 -5.45 5.39 3.07
CA GLY A 155 -5.18 6.13 1.84
C GLY A 155 -4.59 7.54 2.05
N LEU A 156 -4.51 8.00 3.29
CA LEU A 156 -4.00 9.32 3.65
C LEU A 156 -2.58 9.28 4.24
N VAL A 157 -2.06 8.11 4.63
CA VAL A 157 -0.71 8.00 5.16
C VAL A 157 0.35 8.10 4.06
N PRO A 158 1.55 8.62 4.34
CA PRO A 158 2.65 8.65 3.38
C PRO A 158 2.99 7.25 2.85
N PHE A 159 3.40 7.19 1.58
CA PHE A 159 3.85 5.94 0.97
C PHE A 159 5.21 5.52 1.52
N ALA A 160 5.50 4.22 1.46
CA ALA A 160 6.80 3.70 1.81
C ALA A 160 7.87 4.31 0.89
N PRO A 161 8.98 4.87 1.43
CA PRO A 161 10.13 5.26 0.65
C PRO A 161 10.70 4.08 -0.16
N VAL A 162 11.41 4.36 -1.24
CA VAL A 162 12.03 3.35 -2.11
C VAL A 162 13.52 3.61 -2.27
N HIS A 163 14.22 2.67 -2.90
CA HIS A 163 15.66 2.79 -3.16
C HIS A 163 16.47 3.13 -1.90
N ALA A 164 16.08 2.50 -0.78
CA ALA A 164 16.87 2.62 0.44
C ALA A 164 18.19 1.89 0.24
N GLU A 165 19.28 2.62 0.28
CA GLU A 165 20.62 2.10 0.03
C GLU A 165 21.68 2.88 0.80
N GLN A 166 22.84 2.27 0.98
CA GLN A 166 24.04 2.96 1.33
C GLN A 166 24.66 3.58 0.06
N PRO A 167 25.37 4.71 0.14
CA PRO A 167 25.83 5.47 -1.03
C PRO A 167 26.70 4.71 -2.03
N TRP A 168 27.30 3.58 -1.63
CA TRP A 168 28.24 2.82 -2.46
C TRP A 168 28.01 1.33 -2.30
N ARG A 169 27.74 0.64 -3.41
CA ARG A 169 27.70 -0.83 -3.47
C ARG A 169 29.07 -1.51 -3.33
N THR A 170 30.12 -0.75 -3.09
CA THR A 170 31.46 -1.27 -2.86
C THR A 170 31.66 -1.60 -1.38
N ALA A 171 32.56 -2.52 -1.08
CA ALA A 171 32.91 -2.93 0.28
C ALA A 171 33.06 -1.71 1.19
N ARG A 172 32.20 -1.63 2.20
CA ARG A 172 32.18 -0.53 3.16
C ARG A 172 33.41 -0.59 4.04
N ASN A 173 34.11 0.53 4.19
CA ASN A 173 35.03 0.69 5.29
C ASN A 173 34.24 0.94 6.59
N THR A 174 34.77 0.51 7.73
CA THR A 174 34.18 0.81 9.04
C THR A 174 34.16 2.33 9.29
N GLY A 175 33.14 2.81 9.96
CA GLY A 175 33.00 4.22 10.27
C GLY A 175 31.54 4.68 10.22
N ASP A 176 31.33 5.96 9.93
CA ASP A 176 30.00 6.53 9.78
C ASP A 176 29.25 5.92 8.60
N LEU A 177 27.97 5.64 8.77
CA LEU A 177 27.08 5.11 7.75
C LEU A 177 26.04 6.17 7.37
N THR A 178 26.08 6.64 6.14
CA THR A 178 24.97 7.43 5.58
C THR A 178 23.98 6.50 4.90
N ILE A 179 22.74 6.55 5.32
CA ILE A 179 21.61 5.81 4.70
C ILE A 179 20.83 6.81 3.87
N ARG A 180 20.53 6.48 2.62
CA ARG A 180 19.77 7.32 1.69
C ARG A 180 18.58 6.57 1.15
N TRP A 181 17.56 7.31 0.73
CA TRP A 181 16.34 6.75 0.10
C TRP A 181 15.75 7.77 -0.85
N THR A 182 14.79 7.31 -1.65
CA THR A 182 13.97 8.17 -2.48
C THR A 182 12.56 8.22 -1.88
N ARG A 183 12.04 9.43 -1.66
CA ARG A 183 10.66 9.61 -1.22
C ARG A 183 9.68 9.23 -2.33
N ARG A 184 8.47 8.86 -1.96
CA ARG A 184 7.34 8.70 -2.87
C ARG A 184 6.28 9.73 -2.52
N SER A 185 5.57 10.22 -3.54
CA SER A 185 4.48 11.16 -3.37
C SER A 185 3.13 10.49 -3.59
N ARG A 186 2.16 10.83 -2.77
CA ARG A 186 0.74 10.49 -3.00
C ARG A 186 0.00 11.61 -3.75
N ALA A 187 0.66 12.75 -4.03
CA ALA A 187 0.13 13.78 -4.88
C ALA A 187 0.11 13.32 -6.34
N LEU A 188 -0.98 13.60 -7.04
CA LEU A 188 -1.04 13.44 -8.49
C LEU A 188 -0.22 14.55 -9.12
N VAL A 189 0.82 14.17 -9.86
CA VAL A 189 1.69 15.11 -10.58
C VAL A 189 1.54 14.83 -12.07
N ALA A 190 1.01 15.81 -12.81
CA ALA A 190 0.69 15.63 -14.24
C ALA A 190 1.93 15.35 -15.10
N ASP A 191 3.10 15.93 -14.75
CA ASP A 191 4.32 15.90 -15.54
C ASP A 191 5.51 15.27 -14.80
N ALA A 192 5.26 14.18 -14.07
CA ALA A 192 6.27 13.52 -13.23
C ALA A 192 7.51 13.01 -14.00
N TRP A 193 7.42 12.85 -15.31
CA TRP A 193 8.51 12.37 -16.15
C TRP A 193 9.65 13.38 -16.35
N GLU A 194 9.36 14.68 -16.22
CA GLU A 194 10.33 15.76 -16.40
C GLU A 194 10.85 16.33 -15.08
N GLN A 195 10.29 15.91 -13.95
CA GLN A 195 10.68 16.43 -12.63
C GLN A 195 11.90 15.70 -12.09
N VAL A 196 12.94 16.45 -11.77
CA VAL A 196 14.18 15.94 -11.15
C VAL A 196 13.93 15.45 -9.71
N GLU A 197 12.92 16.03 -9.02
CA GLU A 197 12.59 15.66 -7.66
C GLU A 197 11.13 15.23 -7.53
N VAL A 198 10.89 14.18 -6.72
CA VAL A 198 9.54 13.76 -6.35
C VAL A 198 8.92 14.82 -5.43
N PRO A 199 7.73 15.36 -5.75
CA PRO A 199 7.07 16.37 -4.92
C PRO A 199 6.82 15.87 -3.49
N LEU A 200 7.00 16.75 -2.52
CA LEU A 200 6.59 16.50 -1.15
C LEU A 200 5.08 16.69 -1.04
N ALA A 201 4.34 15.64 -0.68
CA ALA A 201 2.90 15.68 -0.49
C ALA A 201 2.49 15.85 0.98
N GLU A 202 3.45 16.17 1.84
CA GLU A 202 3.29 16.41 3.27
C GLU A 202 3.67 17.86 3.61
N ASP A 203 3.17 18.36 4.74
CA ASP A 203 3.43 19.74 5.18
C ASP A 203 4.93 19.98 5.49
N LEU A 204 5.61 18.95 5.99
CA LEU A 204 7.04 18.97 6.31
C LEU A 204 7.71 17.68 5.83
N GLU A 205 8.94 17.81 5.34
CA GLU A 205 9.76 16.65 5.05
C GLU A 205 10.34 16.10 6.37
N SER A 206 9.91 14.91 6.75
CA SER A 206 10.34 14.28 7.99
C SER A 206 10.31 12.76 7.89
N TYR A 207 11.30 12.09 8.48
CA TYR A 207 11.46 10.64 8.45
C TYR A 207 11.91 10.10 9.79
N ASP A 208 11.45 8.87 10.08
CA ASP A 208 12.00 7.98 11.09
C ASP A 208 12.71 6.82 10.42
N VAL A 209 13.95 6.55 10.85
CA VAL A 209 14.71 5.37 10.43
C VAL A 209 14.96 4.51 11.66
N GLN A 210 14.30 3.36 11.71
CA GLN A 210 14.49 2.38 12.76
C GLN A 210 15.62 1.42 12.39
N ILE A 211 16.59 1.29 13.26
CA ILE A 211 17.65 0.28 13.24
C ILE A 211 17.14 -0.93 14.01
N LEU A 212 17.17 -2.12 13.41
CA LEU A 212 16.56 -3.33 13.94
C LEU A 212 17.59 -4.38 14.31
N ASP A 213 17.33 -5.10 15.40
CA ASP A 213 17.99 -6.32 15.82
C ASP A 213 16.93 -7.44 15.88
N GLY A 214 16.82 -8.19 14.79
CA GLY A 214 15.67 -9.06 14.57
C GLY A 214 14.36 -8.27 14.51
N ALA A 215 13.45 -8.54 15.43
CA ALA A 215 12.18 -7.82 15.55
C ALA A 215 12.27 -6.56 16.45
N ALA A 216 13.33 -6.44 17.25
CA ALA A 216 13.49 -5.36 18.22
C ALA A 216 14.03 -4.09 17.56
N ILE A 217 13.54 -2.93 18.01
CA ILE A 217 14.08 -1.62 17.61
C ILE A 217 15.27 -1.30 18.51
N LYS A 218 16.46 -1.29 17.92
CA LYS A 218 17.71 -0.93 18.60
C LYS A 218 17.84 0.58 18.77
N ARG A 219 17.50 1.32 17.70
CA ARG A 219 17.57 2.79 17.65
C ARG A 219 16.56 3.35 16.65
N THR A 220 16.07 4.55 16.91
CA THR A 220 15.37 5.37 15.92
C THR A 220 16.20 6.62 15.64
N LEU A 221 16.54 6.84 14.38
CA LEU A 221 17.15 8.06 13.88
C LEU A 221 16.07 8.90 13.19
N THR A 222 16.16 10.22 13.30
CA THR A 222 15.24 11.16 12.64
C THR A 222 15.97 11.98 11.60
N SER A 223 15.27 12.35 10.52
CA SER A 223 15.83 13.21 9.47
C SER A 223 14.75 14.12 8.88
N SER A 224 15.16 15.31 8.46
CA SER A 224 14.35 16.24 7.66
C SER A 224 14.73 16.21 6.17
N THR A 225 15.51 15.24 5.75
CA THR A 225 15.94 15.03 4.36
C THR A 225 15.86 13.54 4.03
N THR A 226 16.03 13.19 2.76
CA THR A 226 16.05 11.78 2.28
C THR A 226 17.35 11.04 2.60
N SER A 227 18.02 11.42 3.68
CA SER A 227 19.21 10.74 4.17
C SER A 227 19.36 10.91 5.68
N VAL A 228 20.06 9.97 6.32
CA VAL A 228 20.42 10.06 7.74
C VAL A 228 21.81 9.50 7.99
N LEU A 229 22.54 10.10 8.93
CA LEU A 229 23.82 9.62 9.39
C LEU A 229 23.62 8.69 10.60
N TYR A 230 24.07 7.46 10.49
CA TYR A 230 24.24 6.54 11.61
C TYR A 230 25.72 6.52 12.01
N ALA A 231 26.08 7.38 12.96
CA ALA A 231 27.46 7.63 13.33
C ALA A 231 28.14 6.38 13.91
N ALA A 232 29.44 6.23 13.67
CA ALA A 232 30.25 5.11 14.20
C ALA A 232 30.15 4.95 15.73
N ALA A 233 30.07 6.05 16.46
CA ALA A 233 29.88 6.04 17.91
C ALA A 233 28.51 5.42 18.31
N GLN A 234 27.45 5.74 17.56
CA GLN A 234 26.12 5.14 17.77
C GLN A 234 26.13 3.65 17.46
N GLN A 235 26.81 3.26 16.35
CA GLN A 235 26.97 1.85 15.98
C GLN A 235 27.73 1.08 17.07
N THR A 236 28.80 1.67 17.62
CA THR A 236 29.56 1.07 18.73
C THR A 236 28.68 0.87 19.96
N THR A 237 27.83 1.85 20.29
CA THR A 237 26.88 1.73 21.41
C THR A 237 25.87 0.59 21.16
N ASP A 238 25.39 0.47 19.94
CA ASP A 238 24.33 -0.47 19.57
C ASP A 238 24.85 -1.91 19.35
N TRP A 239 26.08 -2.06 18.81
CA TRP A 239 26.62 -3.34 18.33
C TRP A 239 27.97 -3.71 18.93
N GLY A 240 28.57 -2.85 19.76
CA GLY A 240 29.90 -3.05 20.32
C GLY A 240 31.04 -2.58 19.42
N ALA A 241 30.80 -2.40 18.12
CA ALA A 241 31.75 -1.88 17.13
C ALA A 241 30.99 -1.29 15.94
N PRO A 242 31.61 -0.43 15.13
CA PRO A 242 31.06 -0.01 13.86
C PRO A 242 30.88 -1.18 12.90
N LEU A 243 29.74 -1.20 12.17
CA LEU A 243 29.43 -2.22 11.18
C LEU A 243 30.43 -2.16 10.01
N GLY A 244 30.90 -3.30 9.54
CA GLY A 244 31.90 -3.45 8.49
C GLY A 244 31.55 -4.50 7.44
N PRO A 245 32.52 -4.80 6.56
CA PRO A 245 32.33 -5.75 5.47
C PRO A 245 31.80 -7.13 5.93
N GLY A 246 30.85 -7.69 5.17
CA GLY A 246 30.24 -8.97 5.45
C GLY A 246 29.10 -8.94 6.48
N GLN A 247 28.82 -7.81 7.09
CA GLN A 247 27.70 -7.64 8.02
C GLN A 247 26.47 -7.12 7.31
N THR A 248 25.32 -7.25 7.95
CA THR A 248 24.03 -6.76 7.46
C THR A 248 23.35 -5.85 8.50
N LEU A 249 22.51 -4.95 8.04
CA LEU A 249 21.72 -4.07 8.90
C LEU A 249 20.27 -4.03 8.43
N ALA A 250 19.36 -4.57 9.22
CA ALA A 250 17.93 -4.44 8.97
C ALA A 250 17.43 -3.08 9.43
N ILE A 251 16.70 -2.39 8.56
CA ILE A 251 16.14 -1.06 8.82
C ILE A 251 14.69 -0.97 8.38
N ARG A 252 13.95 -0.03 8.98
CA ARG A 252 12.64 0.44 8.48
C ARG A 252 12.68 1.95 8.36
N ILE A 253 12.27 2.47 7.21
CA ILE A 253 12.19 3.90 6.95
C ILE A 253 10.73 4.28 6.81
N PHE A 254 10.31 5.30 7.55
CA PHE A 254 8.96 5.86 7.51
C PHE A 254 9.05 7.32 7.11
N GLN A 255 8.27 7.74 6.11
CA GLN A 255 7.95 9.15 5.94
C GLN A 255 6.87 9.52 6.97
N LEU A 256 6.98 10.70 7.57
CA LEU A 256 6.04 11.17 8.60
C LEU A 256 5.05 12.16 8.00
N SER A 257 3.82 12.09 8.47
CA SER A 257 2.79 13.10 8.28
C SER A 257 2.49 13.77 9.62
N ASN A 258 2.41 15.08 9.65
CA ASN A 258 2.00 15.83 10.85
C ASN A 258 0.57 15.48 11.29
N ARG A 259 -0.27 15.03 10.33
CA ARG A 259 -1.69 14.75 10.56
C ARG A 259 -1.96 13.31 11.00
N LEU A 260 -1.20 12.35 10.45
CA LEU A 260 -1.48 10.92 10.58
C LEU A 260 -0.31 10.11 11.17
N GLY A 261 0.81 10.79 11.48
CA GLY A 261 2.00 10.14 12.02
C GLY A 261 2.79 9.36 10.98
N ARG A 262 3.29 8.18 11.36
CA ARG A 262 4.11 7.33 10.48
C ARG A 262 3.32 6.78 9.31
N GLY A 263 3.88 6.94 8.11
CA GLY A 263 3.42 6.29 6.89
C GLY A 263 3.72 4.79 6.85
N THR A 264 3.59 4.21 5.66
CA THR A 264 3.96 2.82 5.41
C THR A 264 5.48 2.65 5.47
N PRO A 265 6.03 1.64 6.17
CA PRO A 265 7.47 1.43 6.24
C PRO A 265 8.04 0.87 4.94
N ALA A 266 9.22 1.36 4.55
CA ALA A 266 10.14 0.63 3.69
C ALA A 266 11.02 -0.26 4.58
N ALA A 267 10.90 -1.57 4.47
CA ALA A 267 11.76 -2.52 5.18
C ALA A 267 12.87 -3.01 4.25
N VAL A 268 14.11 -2.81 4.64
CA VAL A 268 15.29 -3.13 3.85
C VAL A 268 16.37 -3.74 4.73
N THR A 269 17.13 -4.68 4.18
CA THR A 269 18.38 -5.17 4.79
C THR A 269 19.55 -4.67 3.95
N LEU A 270 20.33 -3.75 4.52
CA LEU A 270 21.58 -3.27 3.92
C LEU A 270 22.65 -4.35 4.07
N GLN A 271 23.49 -4.51 3.05
CA GLN A 271 24.62 -5.43 3.03
C GLN A 271 25.91 -4.63 2.84
N PHE A 272 26.94 -4.94 3.60
CA PHE A 272 28.21 -4.23 3.60
C PHE A 272 29.36 -5.05 3.05
#